data_4ff845d7984548f3c8b2007bc07deb1a
#
_entry.id   4ff845d7984548f3c8b2007bc07deb1a
#
_cell.length_a   1.000
_cell.length_b   1.000
_cell.length_c   1.000
_cell.angle_alpha   90.00
_cell.angle_beta   90.00
_cell.angle_gamma   90.00
#
_symmetry.space_group_name_H-M   'P 1'
#
loop_
_entity.id
_entity.type
_entity.pdbx_description
1 polymer ?
#
loop_
_entity_poly.entity_id
_entity_poly.type
_entity_poly.pdbx_seq_one_letter_code
_entity_poly.pdbx_strand_id
1 'polypeptide(L)'
;MASETNETREKSLNFLEEIIEESIAKGETRIQTRFPPEPNGYLHIGHAKSICINFGLAKKYGGKCNLRFDDTNPVKEDVEYVDSIKRDIHWLGFDWAVERYASDYFDQLYDWAVVLIKKGLAYVDDQTQEQIRENRGTVSVPGTPSPWRDRSVEENLDLFERMKKGEFADGEKVLRAKIDMAHPNMLFRDPIMYRIIHAEHHRTGDKWCIYPMYDYAHGQSDSIEQITHSICTLEFDVHRPLYDWFIQALEIFPSHQYEFARLNLTYTMMSKRKLLKLVQESAVMGWDDPRMPTICALRRKGYTPASVRNFAEMVGVAKRDNVIDLGKLEYCVREDLNKVAQRRMAVLNPLKVVITNYDENKTELFTAINNPEDEAAGTRQVPFSKVIYIERDDFMEEPPKKFFRLSPGGEVRLRYSYLIKCEEVVKDAEGNVTELRCTYDPMSGQGSSSDGRRVKGVIHWVSAKDAVEAEIRLFNPLFTKENPDDVEEGQTWEDNLNPESMVRIKGYLEPSLRDVPVGQAVQFERVGYFCPDTDSTPEHLVFNRTVTLKDSWAKINK
;
A
#
# COMPACT_ATOMS: atom_id res chain seq x y z
N MET A 1 7.81 -45.84 -16.70
CA MET A 1 7.05 -44.82 -17.50
C MET A 1 5.73 -44.61 -16.80
N ALA A 2 5.65 -43.58 -15.99
CA ALA A 2 4.40 -43.06 -15.44
C ALA A 2 4.36 -41.60 -15.87
N SER A 3 3.39 -41.29 -16.73
CA SER A 3 3.13 -39.97 -17.23
C SER A 3 2.55 -39.14 -16.10
N GLU A 4 3.31 -38.21 -15.56
CA GLU A 4 2.78 -37.12 -14.73
C GLU A 4 1.99 -36.18 -15.63
N THR A 5 0.69 -36.36 -15.63
CA THR A 5 -0.25 -35.35 -16.11
C THR A 5 -0.31 -34.22 -15.09
N ASN A 6 0.43 -33.15 -15.34
CA ASN A 6 0.28 -31.87 -14.68
C ASN A 6 -1.10 -31.31 -15.08
N GLU A 7 -2.16 -31.70 -14.41
CA GLU A 7 -3.43 -31.01 -14.44
C GLU A 7 -3.23 -29.64 -13.76
N THR A 8 -3.01 -28.62 -14.57
CA THR A 8 -3.22 -27.22 -14.16
C THR A 8 -4.69 -27.12 -13.74
N ARG A 9 -4.97 -27.18 -12.43
CA ARG A 9 -6.28 -26.82 -11.89
C ARG A 9 -6.64 -25.46 -12.44
N GLU A 10 -7.62 -25.38 -13.33
CA GLU A 10 -8.20 -24.11 -13.74
C GLU A 10 -8.64 -23.36 -12.48
N LYS A 11 -8.10 -22.18 -12.30
CA LYS A 11 -8.40 -21.31 -11.15
C LYS A 11 -9.89 -20.95 -11.25
N SER A 12 -10.68 -21.28 -10.25
CA SER A 12 -12.10 -20.92 -10.22
C SER A 12 -12.27 -19.41 -10.34
N LEU A 13 -13.25 -18.99 -11.15
CA LEU A 13 -13.58 -17.57 -11.31
C LEU A 13 -14.05 -16.99 -9.98
N ASN A 14 -13.69 -15.74 -9.70
CA ASN A 14 -14.32 -14.98 -8.63
C ASN A 14 -15.67 -14.41 -9.13
N PHE A 15 -16.50 -13.93 -8.21
CA PHE A 15 -17.84 -13.49 -8.55
C PHE A 15 -17.91 -12.30 -9.53
N LEU A 16 -16.90 -11.41 -9.56
CA LEU A 16 -16.83 -10.32 -10.53
C LEU A 16 -16.49 -10.86 -11.93
N GLU A 17 -15.60 -11.84 -11.99
CA GLU A 17 -15.30 -12.53 -13.24
C GLU A 17 -16.52 -13.28 -13.77
N GLU A 18 -17.28 -13.97 -12.89
CA GLU A 18 -18.56 -14.62 -13.26
C GLU A 18 -19.56 -13.61 -13.85
N ILE A 19 -19.71 -12.43 -13.22
CA ILE A 19 -20.59 -11.35 -13.71
C ILE A 19 -20.15 -10.86 -15.11
N ILE A 20 -18.85 -10.69 -15.33
CA ILE A 20 -18.33 -10.26 -16.65
C ILE A 20 -18.59 -11.36 -17.70
N GLU A 21 -18.31 -12.63 -17.38
CA GLU A 21 -18.58 -13.77 -18.25
C GLU A 21 -20.08 -13.87 -18.63
N GLU A 22 -20.97 -13.67 -17.66
CA GLU A 22 -22.41 -13.61 -17.92
C GLU A 22 -22.80 -12.42 -18.83
N SER A 23 -22.17 -11.26 -18.64
CA SER A 23 -22.39 -10.08 -19.48
C SER A 23 -21.97 -10.35 -20.92
N ILE A 24 -20.81 -10.98 -21.12
CA ILE A 24 -20.30 -11.38 -22.43
C ILE A 24 -21.27 -12.41 -23.08
N ALA A 25 -21.72 -13.39 -22.31
CA ALA A 25 -22.67 -14.39 -22.80
C ALA A 25 -24.03 -13.78 -23.23
N LYS A 26 -24.42 -12.66 -22.63
CA LYS A 26 -25.62 -11.87 -23.00
C LYS A 26 -25.38 -10.89 -24.15
N GLY A 27 -24.17 -10.86 -24.73
CA GLY A 27 -23.86 -10.06 -25.93
C GLY A 27 -23.07 -8.78 -25.64
N GLU A 28 -22.57 -8.57 -24.43
CA GLU A 28 -21.66 -7.44 -24.15
C GLU A 28 -20.32 -7.69 -24.86
N THR A 29 -19.97 -6.79 -25.76
CA THR A 29 -18.74 -6.92 -26.58
C THR A 29 -17.62 -6.04 -26.07
N ARG A 30 -17.90 -5.16 -25.12
CA ARG A 30 -16.96 -4.16 -24.61
C ARG A 30 -16.97 -4.13 -23.09
N ILE A 31 -15.86 -4.51 -22.49
CA ILE A 31 -15.67 -4.38 -21.04
C ILE A 31 -14.97 -3.04 -20.74
N GLN A 32 -15.68 -2.17 -20.04
CA GLN A 32 -15.19 -0.87 -19.65
C GLN A 32 -15.33 -0.71 -18.13
N THR A 33 -14.19 -0.55 -17.46
CA THR A 33 -14.12 -0.26 -16.03
C THR A 33 -13.51 1.13 -15.79
N ARG A 34 -13.46 1.58 -14.56
CA ARG A 34 -12.77 2.82 -14.17
C ARG A 34 -12.25 2.72 -12.74
N PHE A 35 -11.21 3.46 -12.44
CA PHE A 35 -10.75 3.77 -11.09
C PHE A 35 -11.03 5.25 -10.81
N PRO A 36 -11.92 5.59 -9.85
CA PRO A 36 -12.41 6.95 -9.64
C PRO A 36 -11.92 7.56 -8.32
N PRO A 37 -10.60 7.82 -8.13
CA PRO A 37 -10.12 8.37 -6.87
C PRO A 37 -10.52 9.83 -6.68
N GLU A 38 -10.84 10.22 -5.42
CA GLU A 38 -10.87 11.62 -5.04
C GLU A 38 -9.43 12.15 -4.90
N PRO A 39 -9.06 13.29 -5.53
CA PRO A 39 -7.72 13.85 -5.43
C PRO A 39 -7.53 14.65 -4.13
N ASN A 40 -7.79 14.03 -2.99
CA ASN A 40 -7.82 14.64 -1.66
C ASN A 40 -6.92 13.90 -0.64
N GLY A 41 -5.95 13.10 -1.10
CA GLY A 41 -4.96 12.39 -0.30
C GLY A 41 -4.21 11.30 -1.04
N TYR A 42 -3.23 10.74 -0.36
CA TYR A 42 -2.41 9.64 -0.86
C TYR A 42 -3.17 8.32 -0.87
N LEU A 43 -2.92 7.49 -1.88
CA LEU A 43 -3.47 6.14 -1.97
C LEU A 43 -2.80 5.21 -0.95
N HIS A 44 -3.57 4.29 -0.40
CA HIS A 44 -3.08 3.24 0.50
C HIS A 44 -3.29 1.84 -0.10
N ILE A 45 -2.82 0.82 0.59
CA ILE A 45 -2.88 -0.58 0.15
C ILE A 45 -4.30 -1.06 -0.23
N GLY A 46 -5.34 -0.52 0.40
CA GLY A 46 -6.73 -0.79 0.02
C GLY A 46 -7.08 -0.28 -1.38
N HIS A 47 -6.57 0.89 -1.76
CA HIS A 47 -6.70 1.42 -3.12
C HIS A 47 -5.89 0.58 -4.11
N ALA A 48 -4.72 0.06 -3.72
CA ALA A 48 -3.94 -0.84 -4.58
C ALA A 48 -4.75 -2.10 -4.95
N LYS A 49 -5.51 -2.68 -4.00
CA LYS A 49 -6.44 -3.79 -4.29
C LYS A 49 -7.50 -3.39 -5.32
N SER A 50 -8.13 -2.22 -5.16
CA SER A 50 -9.13 -1.71 -6.10
C SER A 50 -8.54 -1.46 -7.50
N ILE A 51 -7.33 -0.90 -7.58
CA ILE A 51 -6.60 -0.71 -8.84
C ILE A 51 -6.36 -2.07 -9.50
N CYS A 52 -5.82 -3.04 -8.78
CA CYS A 52 -5.56 -4.38 -9.30
C CYS A 52 -6.84 -5.06 -9.84
N ILE A 53 -7.98 -4.87 -9.17
CA ILE A 53 -9.27 -5.41 -9.60
C ILE A 53 -9.74 -4.72 -10.88
N ASN A 54 -9.86 -3.39 -10.89
CA ASN A 54 -10.41 -2.65 -12.03
C ASN A 54 -9.56 -2.78 -13.29
N PHE A 55 -8.25 -2.55 -13.17
CA PHE A 55 -7.31 -2.66 -14.29
C PHE A 55 -7.08 -4.13 -14.69
N GLY A 56 -7.00 -5.03 -13.69
CA GLY A 56 -6.79 -6.45 -13.92
C GLY A 56 -7.94 -7.12 -14.67
N LEU A 57 -9.19 -6.83 -14.29
CA LEU A 57 -10.37 -7.35 -14.98
C LEU A 57 -10.46 -6.79 -16.41
N ALA A 58 -10.27 -5.49 -16.60
CA ALA A 58 -10.24 -4.90 -17.93
C ALA A 58 -9.19 -5.60 -18.81
N LYS A 59 -7.97 -5.76 -18.32
CA LYS A 59 -6.88 -6.43 -19.05
C LYS A 59 -7.21 -7.89 -19.37
N LYS A 60 -7.75 -8.64 -18.40
CA LYS A 60 -8.09 -10.05 -18.56
C LYS A 60 -9.10 -10.28 -19.66
N TYR A 61 -10.09 -9.41 -19.78
CA TYR A 61 -11.19 -9.53 -20.76
C TYR A 61 -11.01 -8.66 -22.02
N GLY A 62 -9.79 -8.18 -22.28
CA GLY A 62 -9.50 -7.37 -23.47
C GLY A 62 -10.20 -6.01 -23.50
N GLY A 63 -10.66 -5.53 -22.35
CA GLY A 63 -11.36 -4.27 -22.18
C GLY A 63 -10.43 -3.10 -21.86
N LYS A 64 -11.02 -2.02 -21.36
CA LYS A 64 -10.32 -0.78 -21.00
C LYS A 64 -10.68 -0.34 -19.59
N CYS A 65 -9.75 0.32 -18.89
CA CYS A 65 -9.98 0.95 -17.61
C CYS A 65 -9.62 2.44 -17.72
N ASN A 66 -10.55 3.32 -17.35
CA ASN A 66 -10.33 4.76 -17.28
C ASN A 66 -9.82 5.15 -15.89
N LEU A 67 -9.02 6.21 -15.84
CA LEU A 67 -8.74 6.96 -14.62
C LEU A 67 -9.64 8.20 -14.62
N ARG A 68 -10.56 8.30 -13.65
CA ARG A 68 -11.41 9.48 -13.49
C ARG A 68 -11.26 10.04 -12.09
N PHE A 69 -10.69 11.22 -11.98
CA PHE A 69 -10.65 11.93 -10.71
C PHE A 69 -12.05 12.45 -10.33
N ASP A 70 -12.51 12.07 -9.15
CA ASP A 70 -13.75 12.62 -8.58
C ASP A 70 -13.42 13.96 -7.89
N ASP A 71 -13.40 15.02 -8.69
CA ASP A 71 -13.07 16.39 -8.30
C ASP A 71 -14.32 17.27 -8.17
N THR A 72 -15.35 16.74 -7.49
CA THR A 72 -16.61 17.45 -7.25
C THR A 72 -16.59 18.41 -6.05
N ASN A 73 -15.52 18.40 -5.26
CA ASN A 73 -15.39 19.21 -4.05
C ASN A 73 -14.22 20.21 -4.13
N PRO A 74 -14.47 21.50 -4.45
CA PRO A 74 -13.42 22.48 -4.74
C PRO A 74 -12.48 22.79 -3.57
N VAL A 75 -12.89 22.51 -2.33
CA VAL A 75 -12.12 22.88 -1.11
C VAL A 75 -11.17 21.80 -0.60
N LYS A 76 -11.13 20.64 -1.24
CA LYS A 76 -10.36 19.49 -0.74
C LYS A 76 -9.34 18.92 -1.71
N GLU A 77 -9.27 19.44 -2.91
CA GLU A 77 -8.54 18.86 -4.03
C GLU A 77 -7.22 19.58 -4.27
N ASP A 78 -6.15 18.79 -4.52
CA ASP A 78 -4.81 19.31 -4.75
C ASP A 78 -4.12 18.56 -5.89
N VAL A 79 -3.37 19.30 -6.71
CA VAL A 79 -2.56 18.76 -7.81
C VAL A 79 -1.51 17.77 -7.32
N GLU A 80 -0.98 17.96 -6.11
CA GLU A 80 -0.04 17.02 -5.49
C GLU A 80 -0.63 15.62 -5.41
N TYR A 81 -1.89 15.51 -5.00
CA TYR A 81 -2.56 14.21 -4.91
C TYR A 81 -2.82 13.58 -6.28
N VAL A 82 -3.20 14.39 -7.27
CA VAL A 82 -3.35 13.92 -8.66
C VAL A 82 -2.07 13.27 -9.16
N ASP A 83 -0.95 13.96 -9.01
CA ASP A 83 0.36 13.46 -9.46
C ASP A 83 0.81 12.20 -8.69
N SER A 84 0.55 12.16 -7.39
CA SER A 84 0.83 10.99 -6.57
C SER A 84 0.01 9.77 -7.01
N ILE A 85 -1.28 9.94 -7.25
CA ILE A 85 -2.19 8.89 -7.70
C ILE A 85 -1.73 8.31 -9.04
N LYS A 86 -1.40 9.16 -10.01
CA LYS A 86 -0.88 8.73 -11.32
C LYS A 86 0.40 7.92 -11.17
N ARG A 87 1.34 8.40 -10.37
CA ARG A 87 2.61 7.73 -10.09
C ARG A 87 2.42 6.36 -9.45
N ASP A 88 1.47 6.26 -8.53
CA ASP A 88 1.17 5.00 -7.84
C ASP A 88 0.54 3.96 -8.77
N ILE A 89 -0.36 4.35 -9.68
CA ILE A 89 -0.96 3.46 -10.68
C ILE A 89 0.13 2.93 -11.63
N HIS A 90 0.99 3.81 -12.15
CA HIS A 90 2.10 3.41 -13.02
C HIS A 90 3.10 2.52 -12.29
N TRP A 91 3.42 2.83 -11.03
CA TRP A 91 4.29 1.99 -10.23
C TRP A 91 3.72 0.58 -10.04
N LEU A 92 2.41 0.44 -9.86
CA LEU A 92 1.75 -0.86 -9.80
C LEU A 92 1.77 -1.63 -11.13
N GLY A 93 2.21 -1.00 -12.22
CA GLY A 93 2.35 -1.62 -13.54
C GLY A 93 1.09 -1.52 -14.39
N PHE A 94 0.27 -0.51 -14.16
CA PHE A 94 -0.96 -0.26 -14.92
C PHE A 94 -0.91 1.09 -15.63
N ASP A 95 -1.57 1.13 -16.80
CA ASP A 95 -1.82 2.34 -17.57
C ASP A 95 -3.32 2.45 -17.83
N TRP A 96 -3.86 3.66 -17.78
CA TRP A 96 -5.26 3.92 -18.06
C TRP A 96 -5.51 4.21 -19.54
N ALA A 97 -6.71 3.88 -20.00
CA ALA A 97 -7.10 4.12 -21.39
C ALA A 97 -7.36 5.60 -21.66
N VAL A 98 -8.03 6.28 -20.73
CA VAL A 98 -8.34 7.71 -20.80
C VAL A 98 -8.28 8.28 -19.39
N GLU A 99 -7.73 9.50 -19.27
CA GLU A 99 -7.80 10.30 -18.06
C GLU A 99 -8.99 11.26 -18.15
N ARG A 100 -9.80 11.29 -17.09
CA ARG A 100 -10.99 12.12 -16.98
C ARG A 100 -11.09 12.72 -15.60
N TYR A 101 -11.93 13.75 -15.50
CA TYR A 101 -12.29 14.43 -14.27
C TYR A 101 -13.81 14.55 -14.20
N ALA A 102 -14.41 14.48 -13.02
CA ALA A 102 -15.84 14.74 -12.86
C ALA A 102 -16.18 16.17 -13.31
N SER A 103 -15.25 17.12 -13.12
CA SER A 103 -15.37 18.50 -13.59
C SER A 103 -15.46 18.65 -15.11
N ASP A 104 -14.99 17.68 -15.90
CA ASP A 104 -15.18 17.67 -17.36
C ASP A 104 -16.67 17.59 -17.74
N TYR A 105 -17.50 17.09 -16.84
CA TYR A 105 -18.91 16.81 -17.07
C TYR A 105 -19.85 17.80 -16.39
N PHE A 106 -19.37 18.84 -15.73
CA PHE A 106 -20.21 19.79 -14.97
C PHE A 106 -21.31 20.43 -15.82
N ASP A 107 -21.02 20.80 -17.05
CA ASP A 107 -22.04 21.34 -17.96
C ASP A 107 -23.15 20.30 -18.25
N GLN A 108 -22.78 19.06 -18.56
CA GLN A 108 -23.75 17.99 -18.84
C GLN A 108 -24.54 17.59 -17.58
N LEU A 109 -23.88 17.53 -16.41
CA LEU A 109 -24.54 17.24 -15.14
C LEU A 109 -25.57 18.32 -14.80
N TYR A 110 -25.25 19.59 -15.07
CA TYR A 110 -26.19 20.69 -14.91
C TYR A 110 -27.41 20.54 -15.83
N ASP A 111 -27.20 20.27 -17.11
CA ASP A 111 -28.27 20.05 -18.09
C ASP A 111 -29.18 18.89 -17.67
N TRP A 112 -28.63 17.81 -17.17
CA TRP A 112 -29.40 16.69 -16.66
C TRP A 112 -30.17 17.00 -15.36
N ALA A 113 -29.62 17.85 -14.50
CA ALA A 113 -30.38 18.35 -13.34
C ALA A 113 -31.59 19.18 -13.78
N VAL A 114 -31.44 20.00 -14.82
CA VAL A 114 -32.55 20.75 -15.44
C VAL A 114 -33.60 19.77 -16.01
N VAL A 115 -33.20 18.68 -16.65
CA VAL A 115 -34.12 17.63 -17.11
C VAL A 115 -34.92 17.03 -15.97
N LEU A 116 -34.28 16.72 -14.83
CA LEU A 116 -34.97 16.19 -13.65
C LEU A 116 -35.96 17.19 -13.05
N ILE A 117 -35.62 18.48 -13.01
CA ILE A 117 -36.55 19.51 -12.58
C ILE A 117 -37.77 19.55 -13.52
N LYS A 118 -37.56 19.53 -14.85
CA LYS A 118 -38.66 19.53 -15.84
C LYS A 118 -39.56 18.31 -15.73
N LYS A 119 -39.01 17.17 -15.33
CA LYS A 119 -39.76 15.93 -15.05
C LYS A 119 -40.50 15.98 -13.69
N GLY A 120 -40.32 17.03 -12.89
CA GLY A 120 -40.88 17.10 -11.53
C GLY A 120 -40.18 16.20 -10.52
N LEU A 121 -38.95 15.76 -10.83
CA LEU A 121 -38.14 14.84 -10.02
C LEU A 121 -37.03 15.51 -9.22
N ALA A 122 -36.96 16.84 -9.24
CA ALA A 122 -36.04 17.62 -8.43
C ALA A 122 -36.66 18.98 -8.09
N TYR A 123 -36.27 19.53 -6.95
CA TYR A 123 -36.73 20.82 -6.45
C TYR A 123 -35.63 21.56 -5.70
N VAL A 124 -35.70 22.91 -5.70
CA VAL A 124 -34.83 23.78 -4.90
C VAL A 124 -35.40 23.85 -3.49
N ASP A 125 -34.58 23.60 -2.50
CA ASP A 125 -34.93 23.63 -1.09
C ASP A 125 -34.18 24.74 -0.36
N ASP A 126 -34.90 25.54 0.42
CA ASP A 126 -34.35 26.65 1.21
C ASP A 126 -34.00 26.24 2.63
N GLN A 127 -34.15 24.98 2.98
CA GLN A 127 -33.73 24.45 4.28
C GLN A 127 -32.21 24.49 4.41
N THR A 128 -31.76 24.82 5.62
CA THR A 128 -30.35 24.68 5.99
C THR A 128 -29.94 23.21 6.06
N GLN A 129 -28.64 22.94 6.01
CA GLN A 129 -28.12 21.58 6.16
C GLN A 129 -28.58 20.93 7.48
N GLU A 130 -28.68 21.71 8.55
CA GLU A 130 -29.15 21.23 9.84
C GLU A 130 -30.62 20.84 9.79
N GLN A 131 -31.49 21.70 9.23
CA GLN A 131 -32.91 21.40 9.04
C GLN A 131 -33.13 20.16 8.16
N ILE A 132 -32.36 20.01 7.08
CA ILE A 132 -32.44 18.81 6.23
C ILE A 132 -32.05 17.57 7.01
N ARG A 133 -31.00 17.64 7.84
CA ARG A 133 -30.55 16.52 8.68
C ARG A 133 -31.61 16.13 9.71
N GLU A 134 -32.21 17.10 10.39
CA GLU A 134 -33.27 16.86 11.38
C GLU A 134 -34.53 16.28 10.72
N ASN A 135 -34.95 16.86 9.59
CA ASN A 135 -36.14 16.45 8.86
C ASN A 135 -35.99 15.13 8.09
N ARG A 136 -34.77 14.60 7.97
CA ARG A 136 -34.54 13.30 7.34
C ARG A 136 -35.15 12.16 8.14
N GLY A 137 -35.35 12.34 9.44
CA GLY A 137 -35.81 11.29 10.35
C GLY A 137 -34.71 10.30 10.73
N THR A 138 -35.11 9.10 11.10
CA THR A 138 -34.20 7.99 11.48
C THR A 138 -34.57 6.72 10.71
N VAL A 139 -33.83 5.65 10.90
CA VAL A 139 -34.14 4.35 10.28
C VAL A 139 -35.56 3.88 10.63
N SER A 140 -36.04 4.17 11.85
CA SER A 140 -37.35 3.77 12.37
C SER A 140 -38.42 4.86 12.26
N VAL A 141 -38.05 6.11 11.98
CA VAL A 141 -38.97 7.26 11.89
C VAL A 141 -38.88 7.86 10.49
N PRO A 142 -40.01 7.96 9.77
CA PRO A 142 -40.05 8.63 8.45
C PRO A 142 -39.56 10.08 8.53
N GLY A 143 -39.02 10.58 7.44
CA GLY A 143 -38.66 11.98 7.31
C GLY A 143 -39.87 12.89 7.13
N THR A 144 -39.69 14.18 7.39
CA THR A 144 -40.68 15.23 7.17
C THR A 144 -40.39 15.90 5.84
N PRO A 145 -41.34 15.96 4.89
CA PRO A 145 -41.17 16.69 3.64
C PRO A 145 -40.85 18.17 3.86
N SER A 146 -39.97 18.71 2.99
CA SER A 146 -39.67 20.15 3.00
C SER A 146 -40.93 20.98 2.64
N PRO A 147 -41.11 22.17 3.24
CA PRO A 147 -42.16 23.11 2.82
C PRO A 147 -42.08 23.52 1.34
N TRP A 148 -40.88 23.44 0.75
CA TRP A 148 -40.63 23.80 -0.65
C TRP A 148 -40.64 22.62 -1.63
N ARG A 149 -40.99 21.43 -1.16
CA ARG A 149 -40.98 20.22 -1.99
C ARG A 149 -41.92 20.29 -3.18
N ASP A 150 -42.99 21.01 -3.06
CA ASP A 150 -44.04 21.12 -4.09
C ASP A 150 -43.99 22.44 -4.86
N ARG A 151 -42.86 23.15 -4.89
CA ARG A 151 -42.62 24.27 -5.78
C ARG A 151 -42.91 23.90 -7.23
N SER A 152 -43.42 24.85 -8.02
CA SER A 152 -43.64 24.64 -9.45
C SER A 152 -42.34 24.37 -10.21
N VAL A 153 -42.44 23.71 -11.35
CA VAL A 153 -41.29 23.45 -12.22
C VAL A 153 -40.63 24.76 -12.65
N GLU A 154 -41.45 25.78 -13.01
CA GLU A 154 -40.97 27.07 -13.45
C GLU A 154 -40.17 27.79 -12.35
N GLU A 155 -40.68 27.81 -11.13
CA GLU A 155 -39.98 28.40 -9.99
C GLU A 155 -38.67 27.67 -9.68
N ASN A 156 -38.67 26.35 -9.71
CA ASN A 156 -37.46 25.54 -9.50
C ASN A 156 -36.40 25.81 -10.60
N LEU A 157 -36.80 25.94 -11.84
CA LEU A 157 -35.89 26.27 -12.96
C LEU A 157 -35.27 27.66 -12.76
N ASP A 158 -36.07 28.68 -12.41
CA ASP A 158 -35.59 30.02 -12.13
C ASP A 158 -34.59 30.03 -10.97
N LEU A 159 -34.94 29.44 -9.86
CA LEU A 159 -34.09 29.37 -8.68
C LEU A 159 -32.78 28.62 -8.95
N PHE A 160 -32.81 27.49 -9.66
CA PHE A 160 -31.61 26.72 -9.97
C PHE A 160 -30.67 27.49 -10.91
N GLU A 161 -31.18 28.19 -11.89
CA GLU A 161 -30.39 29.09 -12.74
C GLU A 161 -29.75 30.23 -11.92
N ARG A 162 -30.48 30.82 -11.00
CA ARG A 162 -29.98 31.88 -10.11
C ARG A 162 -28.94 31.37 -9.11
N MET A 163 -29.09 30.12 -8.64
CA MET A 163 -28.03 29.43 -7.87
C MET A 163 -26.73 29.35 -8.68
N LYS A 164 -26.80 28.95 -9.95
CA LYS A 164 -25.64 28.89 -10.86
C LYS A 164 -25.01 30.28 -11.09
N LYS A 165 -25.81 31.31 -11.12
CA LYS A 165 -25.36 32.72 -11.30
C LYS A 165 -24.72 33.31 -10.04
N GLY A 166 -24.74 32.58 -8.91
CA GLY A 166 -24.15 33.05 -7.66
C GLY A 166 -24.97 34.09 -6.89
N GLU A 167 -26.27 34.12 -7.09
CA GLU A 167 -27.17 35.09 -6.42
C GLU A 167 -27.44 34.72 -4.94
N PHE A 168 -27.08 33.52 -4.50
CA PHE A 168 -27.35 33.04 -3.16
C PHE A 168 -26.05 32.69 -2.43
N ALA A 169 -26.05 32.86 -1.11
CA ALA A 169 -24.92 32.52 -0.25
C ALA A 169 -24.76 31.01 -0.07
N ASP A 170 -23.58 30.59 0.40
CA ASP A 170 -23.31 29.21 0.76
C ASP A 170 -24.30 28.70 1.80
N GLY A 171 -24.89 27.53 1.56
CA GLY A 171 -25.87 26.92 2.45
C GLY A 171 -27.27 27.52 2.41
N GLU A 172 -27.52 28.57 1.61
CA GLU A 172 -28.84 29.20 1.53
C GLU A 172 -29.84 28.35 0.76
N LYS A 173 -29.42 27.66 -0.28
CA LYS A 173 -30.24 26.77 -1.11
C LYS A 173 -29.47 25.54 -1.55
N VAL A 174 -30.21 24.46 -1.73
CA VAL A 174 -29.73 23.21 -2.34
C VAL A 174 -30.71 22.73 -3.39
N LEU A 175 -30.23 21.94 -4.37
CA LEU A 175 -31.12 21.17 -5.24
C LEU A 175 -31.25 19.76 -4.68
N ARG A 176 -32.49 19.27 -4.51
CA ARG A 176 -32.79 17.92 -4.01
C ARG A 176 -33.55 17.11 -5.03
N ALA A 177 -33.26 15.82 -5.11
CA ALA A 177 -34.10 14.87 -5.83
C ALA A 177 -35.42 14.66 -5.06
N LYS A 178 -36.55 14.59 -5.80
CA LYS A 178 -37.88 14.36 -5.24
C LYS A 178 -38.21 12.90 -5.36
N ILE A 179 -38.00 12.13 -4.27
CA ILE A 179 -38.17 10.69 -4.27
C ILE A 179 -39.22 10.26 -3.23
N ASP A 180 -38.80 9.95 -1.99
CA ASP A 180 -39.70 9.48 -0.94
C ASP A 180 -39.09 9.74 0.45
N MET A 181 -39.70 10.66 1.21
CA MET A 181 -39.24 11.02 2.56
C MET A 181 -39.51 9.92 3.61
N ALA A 182 -40.28 8.89 3.28
CA ALA A 182 -40.54 7.74 4.15
C ALA A 182 -39.75 6.49 3.79
N HIS A 183 -38.93 6.55 2.76
CA HIS A 183 -38.18 5.39 2.25
C HIS A 183 -37.29 4.74 3.33
N PRO A 184 -37.25 3.39 3.45
CA PRO A 184 -36.41 2.69 4.43
C PRO A 184 -34.92 2.99 4.25
N ASN A 185 -34.43 3.06 3.01
CA ASN A 185 -33.11 3.54 2.70
C ASN A 185 -33.08 5.08 2.80
N MET A 186 -32.40 5.60 3.80
CA MET A 186 -32.37 7.03 4.08
C MET A 186 -31.74 7.85 2.94
N LEU A 187 -30.95 7.24 2.06
CA LEU A 187 -30.37 7.91 0.87
C LEU A 187 -31.45 8.29 -0.17
N PHE A 188 -32.63 7.67 -0.14
CA PHE A 188 -33.78 8.01 -0.97
C PHE A 188 -34.66 9.11 -0.42
N ARG A 189 -34.40 9.58 0.80
CA ARG A 189 -35.20 10.64 1.44
C ARG A 189 -34.80 12.01 0.90
N ASP A 190 -35.20 12.30 -0.33
CA ASP A 190 -34.93 13.50 -1.11
C ASP A 190 -33.46 13.95 -0.96
N PRO A 191 -32.51 13.21 -1.54
CA PRO A 191 -31.09 13.48 -1.39
C PRO A 191 -30.69 14.80 -2.07
N ILE A 192 -29.67 15.44 -1.50
CA ILE A 192 -29.08 16.66 -2.09
C ILE A 192 -28.32 16.26 -3.36
N MET A 193 -28.62 16.97 -4.47
CA MET A 193 -27.93 16.81 -5.75
C MET A 193 -26.86 17.90 -5.96
N TYR A 194 -27.18 19.14 -5.61
CA TYR A 194 -26.27 20.30 -5.73
C TYR A 194 -26.26 21.13 -4.45
N ARG A 195 -25.09 21.67 -4.15
CA ARG A 195 -24.84 22.63 -3.07
C ARG A 195 -24.16 23.87 -3.60
N ILE A 196 -24.32 25.00 -2.91
CA ILE A 196 -23.64 26.26 -3.22
C ILE A 196 -22.33 26.30 -2.44
N ILE A 197 -21.21 26.50 -3.13
CA ILE A 197 -19.89 26.72 -2.54
C ILE A 197 -19.17 27.78 -3.38
N HIS A 198 -18.93 28.95 -2.81
CA HIS A 198 -18.12 30.01 -3.43
C HIS A 198 -16.63 29.74 -3.12
N ALA A 199 -16.01 28.91 -3.93
CA ALA A 199 -14.59 28.55 -3.85
C ALA A 199 -14.03 28.34 -5.24
N GLU A 200 -12.75 28.66 -5.43
CA GLU A 200 -12.04 28.38 -6.66
C GLU A 200 -11.82 26.87 -6.81
N HIS A 201 -12.20 26.32 -7.97
CA HIS A 201 -11.98 24.93 -8.30
C HIS A 201 -10.64 24.76 -9.06
N HIS A 202 -9.84 23.76 -8.71
CA HIS A 202 -8.50 23.56 -9.26
C HIS A 202 -8.41 23.47 -10.79
N ARG A 203 -9.52 23.12 -11.48
CA ARG A 203 -9.59 23.05 -12.95
C ARG A 203 -10.52 24.06 -13.59
N THR A 204 -11.67 24.32 -13.00
CA THR A 204 -12.69 25.19 -13.58
C THR A 204 -12.64 26.63 -13.06
N GLY A 205 -11.77 26.92 -12.08
CA GLY A 205 -11.63 28.24 -11.50
C GLY A 205 -12.94 28.73 -10.89
N ASP A 206 -13.37 29.95 -11.25
CA ASP A 206 -14.58 30.60 -10.75
C ASP A 206 -15.82 30.36 -11.64
N LYS A 207 -15.76 29.47 -12.62
CA LYS A 207 -16.87 29.20 -13.54
C LYS A 207 -18.13 28.74 -12.82
N TRP A 208 -17.97 27.99 -11.73
CA TRP A 208 -19.03 27.37 -10.95
C TRP A 208 -19.04 27.87 -9.52
N CYS A 209 -20.22 28.02 -8.94
CA CYS A 209 -20.46 28.20 -7.52
C CYS A 209 -21.48 27.22 -6.97
N ILE A 210 -22.00 26.33 -7.83
CA ILE A 210 -22.78 25.15 -7.43
C ILE A 210 -22.02 23.90 -7.85
N TYR A 211 -21.97 22.91 -6.97
CA TYR A 211 -21.22 21.69 -7.18
C TYR A 211 -22.10 20.46 -6.90
N PRO A 212 -22.03 19.45 -7.79
CA PRO A 212 -22.81 18.24 -7.62
C PRO A 212 -22.32 17.44 -6.42
N MET A 213 -23.22 16.75 -5.75
CA MET A 213 -22.90 15.77 -4.73
C MET A 213 -22.47 14.45 -5.38
N TYR A 214 -21.69 13.66 -4.66
CA TYR A 214 -21.17 12.37 -5.11
C TYR A 214 -22.25 11.46 -5.70
N ASP A 215 -23.34 11.23 -4.96
CA ASP A 215 -24.41 10.31 -5.40
C ASP A 215 -25.11 10.75 -6.68
N TYR A 216 -25.12 12.03 -6.96
CA TYR A 216 -25.63 12.56 -8.22
C TYR A 216 -24.60 12.47 -9.36
N ALA A 217 -23.34 12.85 -9.12
CA ALA A 217 -22.33 12.94 -10.17
C ALA A 217 -21.79 11.58 -10.62
N HIS A 218 -21.70 10.62 -9.71
CA HIS A 218 -20.95 9.37 -9.92
C HIS A 218 -21.56 8.48 -11.01
N GLY A 219 -22.84 8.12 -10.90
CA GLY A 219 -23.54 7.29 -11.89
C GLY A 219 -23.63 7.94 -13.25
N GLN A 220 -23.84 9.25 -13.30
CA GLN A 220 -23.91 10.01 -14.54
C GLN A 220 -22.55 10.10 -15.23
N SER A 221 -21.47 10.27 -14.47
CA SER A 221 -20.12 10.24 -15.03
C SER A 221 -19.79 8.86 -15.61
N ASP A 222 -20.17 7.77 -14.92
CA ASP A 222 -20.06 6.42 -15.44
C ASP A 222 -20.85 6.25 -16.74
N SER A 223 -22.07 6.78 -16.80
CA SER A 223 -22.93 6.73 -17.98
C SER A 223 -22.31 7.48 -19.18
N ILE A 224 -21.76 8.69 -18.97
CA ILE A 224 -21.07 9.46 -20.01
C ILE A 224 -19.89 8.67 -20.58
N GLU A 225 -19.11 8.05 -19.73
CA GLU A 225 -17.96 7.23 -20.14
C GLU A 225 -18.35 5.86 -20.65
N GLN A 226 -19.62 5.51 -20.60
CA GLN A 226 -20.16 4.20 -20.96
C GLN A 226 -19.47 3.06 -20.20
N ILE A 227 -19.30 3.23 -18.90
CA ILE A 227 -18.76 2.21 -18.02
C ILE A 227 -19.76 1.06 -17.93
N THR A 228 -19.34 -0.14 -18.34
CA THR A 228 -20.19 -1.34 -18.31
C THR A 228 -20.23 -1.95 -16.93
N HIS A 229 -19.10 -1.96 -16.24
CA HIS A 229 -18.92 -2.54 -14.91
C HIS A 229 -18.29 -1.50 -13.98
N SER A 230 -19.14 -0.85 -13.19
CA SER A 230 -18.77 0.14 -12.18
C SER A 230 -18.44 -0.59 -10.87
N ILE A 231 -17.17 -0.85 -10.64
CA ILE A 231 -16.71 -1.70 -9.51
C ILE A 231 -16.22 -0.83 -8.37
N CYS A 232 -16.78 -1.02 -7.17
CA CYS A 232 -16.44 -0.27 -5.96
C CYS A 232 -16.47 -1.15 -4.70
N THR A 233 -16.20 -0.56 -3.53
CA THR A 233 -16.21 -1.27 -2.25
C THR A 233 -17.62 -1.38 -1.66
N LEU A 234 -17.83 -2.35 -0.75
CA LEU A 234 -19.13 -2.65 -0.13
C LEU A 234 -19.77 -1.48 0.63
N GLU A 235 -19.01 -0.47 1.01
CA GLU A 235 -19.57 0.74 1.63
C GLU A 235 -20.56 1.49 0.72
N PHE A 236 -20.49 1.25 -0.59
CA PHE A 236 -21.38 1.83 -1.60
C PHE A 236 -22.59 0.96 -1.95
N ASP A 237 -22.77 -0.20 -1.31
CA ASP A 237 -23.91 -1.08 -1.56
C ASP A 237 -25.25 -0.37 -1.31
N VAL A 238 -25.35 0.38 -0.22
CA VAL A 238 -26.54 1.18 0.09
C VAL A 238 -26.78 2.35 -0.86
N HIS A 239 -25.75 2.78 -1.60
CA HIS A 239 -25.83 3.85 -2.61
C HIS A 239 -26.27 3.34 -3.99
N ARG A 240 -26.06 2.05 -4.31
CA ARG A 240 -26.40 1.47 -5.61
C ARG A 240 -27.85 1.72 -6.05
N PRO A 241 -28.88 1.55 -5.20
CA PRO A 241 -30.25 1.84 -5.61
C PRO A 241 -30.46 3.28 -6.06
N LEU A 242 -29.81 4.26 -5.42
CA LEU A 242 -29.87 5.67 -5.82
C LEU A 242 -29.10 5.92 -7.12
N TYR A 243 -27.96 5.27 -7.31
CA TYR A 243 -27.22 5.26 -8.57
C TYR A 243 -28.11 4.80 -9.74
N ASP A 244 -28.79 3.68 -9.57
CA ASP A 244 -29.72 3.12 -10.58
C ASP A 244 -30.90 4.05 -10.81
N TRP A 245 -31.44 4.68 -9.77
CA TRP A 245 -32.57 5.60 -9.87
C TRP A 245 -32.26 6.81 -10.76
N PHE A 246 -31.10 7.45 -10.60
CA PHE A 246 -30.70 8.58 -11.44
C PHE A 246 -30.52 8.17 -12.92
N ILE A 247 -29.88 7.03 -13.17
CA ILE A 247 -29.70 6.53 -14.54
C ILE A 247 -31.03 6.27 -15.22
N GLN A 248 -31.96 5.64 -14.52
CA GLN A 248 -33.30 5.35 -15.03
C GLN A 248 -34.13 6.64 -15.23
N ALA A 249 -34.12 7.53 -14.26
CA ALA A 249 -34.86 8.81 -14.34
C ALA A 249 -34.40 9.70 -15.49
N LEU A 250 -33.10 9.64 -15.82
CA LEU A 250 -32.50 10.38 -16.94
C LEU A 250 -32.54 9.63 -18.27
N GLU A 251 -32.85 8.32 -18.28
CA GLU A 251 -32.87 7.45 -19.47
C GLU A 251 -31.54 7.47 -20.23
N ILE A 252 -30.42 7.44 -19.48
CA ILE A 252 -29.06 7.49 -20.00
C ILE A 252 -28.43 6.09 -20.06
N PHE A 253 -27.15 5.99 -20.52
CA PHE A 253 -26.47 4.71 -20.66
C PHE A 253 -26.50 3.90 -19.34
N PRO A 254 -26.95 2.63 -19.38
CA PRO A 254 -27.23 1.84 -18.19
C PRO A 254 -25.96 1.21 -17.59
N SER A 255 -25.06 2.06 -17.08
CA SER A 255 -23.94 1.59 -16.26
C SER A 255 -24.46 0.84 -15.04
N HIS A 256 -23.72 -0.18 -14.60
CA HIS A 256 -24.11 -1.00 -13.46
C HIS A 256 -23.03 -1.06 -12.41
N GLN A 257 -23.42 -0.88 -11.14
CA GLN A 257 -22.50 -0.88 -10.00
C GLN A 257 -22.43 -2.28 -9.37
N TYR A 258 -21.21 -2.71 -9.06
CA TYR A 258 -20.89 -3.98 -8.38
C TYR A 258 -19.94 -3.71 -7.23
N GLU A 259 -20.19 -4.32 -6.09
CA GLU A 259 -19.41 -4.07 -4.87
C GLU A 259 -18.63 -5.31 -4.45
N PHE A 260 -17.45 -5.06 -3.89
CA PHE A 260 -16.59 -6.06 -3.29
C PHE A 260 -16.10 -5.63 -1.90
N ALA A 261 -15.73 -6.59 -1.06
CA ALA A 261 -15.22 -6.34 0.28
C ALA A 261 -13.95 -5.52 0.26
N ARG A 262 -13.91 -4.43 1.02
CA ARG A 262 -12.71 -3.62 1.20
C ARG A 262 -11.61 -4.42 1.88
N LEU A 263 -10.37 -4.00 1.70
CA LEU A 263 -9.22 -4.56 2.40
C LEU A 263 -9.09 -3.96 3.80
N ASN A 264 -9.13 -4.82 4.82
CA ASN A 264 -8.73 -4.49 6.17
C ASN A 264 -7.52 -5.35 6.54
N LEU A 265 -6.50 -4.75 7.13
CA LEU A 265 -5.28 -5.43 7.57
C LEU A 265 -5.15 -5.34 9.08
N THR A 266 -4.65 -6.40 9.71
CA THR A 266 -4.24 -6.36 11.11
C THR A 266 -3.11 -5.34 11.31
N TYR A 267 -3.03 -4.73 12.49
CA TYR A 267 -2.00 -3.76 12.89
C TYR A 267 -1.91 -2.52 12.00
N THR A 268 -2.95 -2.23 11.20
CA THR A 268 -2.91 -1.20 10.17
C THR A 268 -4.10 -0.26 10.27
N MET A 269 -3.83 1.05 10.29
CA MET A 269 -4.84 2.09 10.21
C MET A 269 -5.11 2.45 8.76
N MET A 270 -6.39 2.36 8.32
CA MET A 270 -6.80 2.67 6.94
C MET A 270 -7.62 3.97 6.86
N SER A 271 -8.00 4.55 7.99
CA SER A 271 -8.77 5.79 8.04
C SER A 271 -7.91 6.99 7.62
N LYS A 272 -8.27 7.62 6.51
CA LYS A 272 -7.58 8.79 5.97
C LYS A 272 -7.44 9.93 6.98
N ARG A 273 -8.51 10.24 7.73
CA ARG A 273 -8.50 11.27 8.77
C ARG A 273 -7.48 10.98 9.86
N LYS A 274 -7.37 9.72 10.28
CA LYS A 274 -6.42 9.30 11.33
C LYS A 274 -4.99 9.29 10.79
N LEU A 275 -4.79 8.85 9.54
CA LEU A 275 -3.47 8.93 8.89
C LEU A 275 -3.00 10.37 8.73
N LEU A 276 -3.89 11.29 8.33
CA LEU A 276 -3.58 12.72 8.26
C LEU A 276 -3.17 13.27 9.64
N LYS A 277 -3.85 12.87 10.71
CA LYS A 277 -3.51 13.27 12.08
C LYS A 277 -2.09 12.83 12.45
N LEU A 278 -1.69 11.59 12.13
CA LEU A 278 -0.32 11.10 12.38
C LEU A 278 0.74 11.96 11.69
N VAL A 279 0.47 12.40 10.47
CA VAL A 279 1.38 13.28 9.72
C VAL A 279 1.42 14.69 10.33
N GLN A 280 0.27 15.26 10.66
CA GLN A 280 0.16 16.61 11.24
C GLN A 280 0.81 16.70 12.63
N GLU A 281 0.69 15.67 13.45
CA GLU A 281 1.27 15.59 14.79
C GLU A 281 2.73 15.09 14.79
N SER A 282 3.32 14.87 13.62
CA SER A 282 4.70 14.37 13.46
C SER A 282 4.96 13.02 14.16
N ALA A 283 3.93 12.22 14.35
CA ALA A 283 4.06 10.83 14.83
C ALA A 283 4.76 9.93 13.79
N VAL A 284 4.68 10.33 12.54
CA VAL A 284 5.40 9.74 11.40
C VAL A 284 6.14 10.83 10.62
N MET A 285 7.13 10.44 9.81
CA MET A 285 7.97 11.38 9.04
C MET A 285 7.22 12.09 7.90
N GLY A 286 6.09 11.54 7.47
CA GLY A 286 5.28 12.05 6.37
C GLY A 286 4.39 10.95 5.80
N TRP A 287 3.73 11.23 4.68
CA TRP A 287 2.86 10.27 4.01
C TRP A 287 3.60 9.06 3.44
N ASP A 288 4.87 9.20 3.12
CA ASP A 288 5.76 8.15 2.62
C ASP A 288 6.59 7.46 3.71
N ASP A 289 6.31 7.74 4.99
CA ASP A 289 6.97 7.02 6.09
C ASP A 289 6.78 5.52 5.93
N PRO A 290 7.85 4.70 5.93
CA PRO A 290 7.78 3.25 5.73
C PRO A 290 6.86 2.49 6.69
N ARG A 291 6.38 3.11 7.76
CA ARG A 291 5.38 2.56 8.69
C ARG A 291 3.94 2.80 8.26
N MET A 292 3.73 3.71 7.31
CA MET A 292 2.40 4.05 6.79
C MET A 292 1.91 3.01 5.77
N PRO A 293 0.58 2.81 5.63
CA PRO A 293 0.02 1.88 4.65
C PRO A 293 -0.14 2.48 3.25
N THR A 294 0.38 3.68 3.00
CA THR A 294 0.29 4.34 1.69
C THR A 294 1.18 3.63 0.66
N ILE A 295 0.77 3.69 -0.61
CA ILE A 295 1.55 3.06 -1.70
C ILE A 295 2.93 3.68 -1.80
N CYS A 296 3.05 5.00 -1.65
CA CYS A 296 4.35 5.68 -1.64
C CYS A 296 5.25 5.23 -0.47
N ALA A 297 4.67 4.94 0.71
CA ALA A 297 5.40 4.39 1.85
C ALA A 297 5.89 2.96 1.60
N LEU A 298 5.03 2.11 1.03
CA LEU A 298 5.41 0.74 0.66
C LEU A 298 6.55 0.74 -0.37
N ARG A 299 6.47 1.61 -1.36
CA ARG A 299 7.54 1.81 -2.35
C ARG A 299 8.85 2.25 -1.70
N ARG A 300 8.82 3.26 -0.82
CA ARG A 300 9.99 3.75 -0.08
C ARG A 300 10.59 2.66 0.81
N LYS A 301 9.76 1.82 1.40
CA LYS A 301 10.20 0.67 2.22
C LYS A 301 10.89 -0.42 1.41
N GLY A 302 10.71 -0.46 0.09
CA GLY A 302 11.32 -1.43 -0.82
C GLY A 302 10.39 -2.55 -1.26
N TYR A 303 9.07 -2.42 -1.10
CA TYR A 303 8.11 -3.33 -1.70
C TYR A 303 8.16 -3.22 -3.22
N THR A 304 7.95 -4.33 -3.90
CA THR A 304 7.89 -4.37 -5.36
C THR A 304 6.45 -4.28 -5.85
N PRO A 305 6.21 -3.73 -7.06
CA PRO A 305 4.88 -3.78 -7.66
C PRO A 305 4.31 -5.19 -7.77
N ALA A 306 5.14 -6.16 -8.14
CA ALA A 306 4.75 -7.57 -8.25
C ALA A 306 4.28 -8.13 -6.90
N SER A 307 4.97 -7.82 -5.80
CA SER A 307 4.55 -8.28 -4.47
C SER A 307 3.18 -7.76 -4.05
N VAL A 308 2.88 -6.51 -4.37
CA VAL A 308 1.58 -5.88 -4.05
C VAL A 308 0.47 -6.48 -4.93
N ARG A 309 0.72 -6.69 -6.23
CA ARG A 309 -0.24 -7.36 -7.12
C ARG A 309 -0.50 -8.81 -6.69
N ASN A 310 0.55 -9.56 -6.36
CA ASN A 310 0.43 -10.94 -5.87
C ASN A 310 -0.37 -11.01 -4.56
N PHE A 311 -0.17 -10.04 -3.67
CA PHE A 311 -0.98 -9.92 -2.45
C PHE A 311 -2.45 -9.66 -2.76
N ALA A 312 -2.77 -8.72 -3.65
CA ALA A 312 -4.14 -8.45 -4.07
C ALA A 312 -4.81 -9.69 -4.67
N GLU A 313 -4.07 -10.47 -5.47
CA GLU A 313 -4.54 -11.73 -6.04
C GLU A 313 -4.73 -12.82 -4.98
N MET A 314 -3.80 -12.95 -4.02
CA MET A 314 -3.88 -13.91 -2.91
C MET A 314 -5.10 -13.65 -2.01
N VAL A 315 -5.35 -12.39 -1.68
CA VAL A 315 -6.53 -11.99 -0.89
C VAL A 315 -7.81 -12.28 -1.65
N GLY A 316 -7.79 -12.09 -2.97
CA GLY A 316 -8.93 -12.32 -3.85
C GLY A 316 -10.04 -11.30 -3.67
N VAL A 317 -11.21 -11.63 -4.24
CA VAL A 317 -12.40 -10.78 -4.25
C VAL A 317 -13.51 -11.48 -3.46
N ALA A 318 -13.99 -10.83 -2.41
CA ALA A 318 -15.04 -11.36 -1.53
C ALA A 318 -16.25 -10.43 -1.48
N LYS A 319 -17.43 -10.99 -1.15
CA LYS A 319 -18.69 -10.26 -0.93
C LYS A 319 -18.94 -9.87 0.53
N ARG A 320 -18.06 -10.27 1.43
CA ARG A 320 -18.17 -9.99 2.88
C ARG A 320 -16.86 -9.44 3.40
N ASP A 321 -16.94 -8.42 4.22
CA ASP A 321 -15.78 -7.85 4.89
C ASP A 321 -15.07 -8.90 5.74
N ASN A 322 -13.76 -8.87 5.69
CA ASN A 322 -12.87 -9.68 6.49
C ASN A 322 -11.61 -8.88 6.85
N VAL A 323 -10.87 -9.37 7.83
CA VAL A 323 -9.58 -8.82 8.22
C VAL A 323 -8.49 -9.78 7.76
N ILE A 324 -7.53 -9.27 7.03
CA ILE A 324 -6.40 -10.02 6.49
C ILE A 324 -5.18 -9.80 7.40
N ASP A 325 -4.50 -10.87 7.73
CA ASP A 325 -3.25 -10.79 8.49
C ASP A 325 -2.16 -10.05 7.69
N LEU A 326 -1.53 -9.05 8.31
CA LEU A 326 -0.40 -8.30 7.73
C LEU A 326 0.72 -9.24 7.27
N GLY A 327 0.92 -10.35 7.97
CA GLY A 327 1.90 -11.39 7.61
C GLY A 327 1.71 -11.95 6.20
N LYS A 328 0.49 -11.94 5.64
CA LYS A 328 0.24 -12.36 4.25
C LYS A 328 0.82 -11.38 3.23
N LEU A 329 0.73 -10.09 3.50
CA LEU A 329 1.38 -9.07 2.68
C LEU A 329 2.90 -9.22 2.72
N GLU A 330 3.47 -9.35 3.91
CA GLU A 330 4.91 -9.57 4.10
C GLU A 330 5.38 -10.88 3.46
N TYR A 331 4.56 -11.92 3.49
CA TYR A 331 4.85 -13.17 2.79
C TYR A 331 5.00 -12.95 1.28
N CYS A 332 4.07 -12.24 0.65
CA CYS A 332 4.15 -11.92 -0.79
C CYS A 332 5.41 -11.11 -1.14
N VAL A 333 5.82 -10.20 -0.24
CA VAL A 333 7.05 -9.43 -0.41
C VAL A 333 8.28 -10.33 -0.32
N ARG A 334 8.35 -11.23 0.66
CA ARG A 334 9.45 -12.20 0.79
C ARG A 334 9.56 -13.12 -0.41
N GLU A 335 8.44 -13.67 -0.88
CA GLU A 335 8.39 -14.55 -2.05
C GLU A 335 8.90 -13.89 -3.32
N ASP A 336 8.51 -12.64 -3.55
CA ASP A 336 8.97 -11.89 -4.71
C ASP A 336 10.45 -11.51 -4.58
N LEU A 337 10.85 -10.93 -3.45
CA LEU A 337 12.23 -10.51 -3.21
C LEU A 337 13.20 -11.69 -3.18
N ASN A 338 12.78 -12.88 -2.76
CA ASN A 338 13.62 -14.06 -2.83
C ASN A 338 14.07 -14.37 -4.27
N LYS A 339 13.23 -14.10 -5.24
CA LYS A 339 13.52 -14.32 -6.67
C LYS A 339 14.38 -13.21 -7.27
N VAL A 340 14.09 -11.95 -6.93
CA VAL A 340 14.65 -10.80 -7.66
C VAL A 340 15.75 -10.05 -6.91
N ALA A 341 15.80 -10.12 -5.58
CA ALA A 341 16.75 -9.35 -4.79
C ALA A 341 18.15 -9.95 -4.85
N GLN A 342 19.13 -9.12 -5.13
CA GLN A 342 20.53 -9.51 -5.04
C GLN A 342 20.95 -9.69 -3.57
N ARG A 343 21.83 -10.68 -3.33
CA ARG A 343 22.38 -10.97 -2.01
C ARG A 343 23.59 -10.10 -1.73
N ARG A 344 23.67 -9.62 -0.49
CA ARG A 344 24.78 -8.81 0.01
C ARG A 344 25.05 -9.21 1.46
N MET A 345 26.27 -8.99 1.92
CA MET A 345 26.61 -9.21 3.33
C MET A 345 26.60 -7.87 4.09
N ALA A 346 25.96 -7.86 5.25
CA ALA A 346 25.91 -6.73 6.17
C ALA A 346 25.87 -7.26 7.61
N VAL A 347 26.55 -6.62 8.51
CA VAL A 347 26.60 -6.95 9.94
C VAL A 347 25.93 -5.82 10.72
N LEU A 348 24.87 -6.15 11.44
CA LEU A 348 24.03 -5.17 12.14
C LEU A 348 24.35 -5.08 13.64
N ASN A 349 24.81 -6.18 14.25
CA ASN A 349 25.27 -6.21 15.63
C ASN A 349 26.69 -6.79 15.67
N PRO A 350 27.71 -5.94 15.45
CA PRO A 350 29.05 -6.41 15.16
C PRO A 350 29.76 -7.01 16.39
N LEU A 351 30.44 -8.12 16.17
CA LEU A 351 31.48 -8.66 17.01
C LEU A 351 32.79 -8.72 16.21
N LYS A 352 33.82 -8.09 16.75
CA LYS A 352 35.14 -8.03 16.11
C LYS A 352 35.82 -9.40 16.15
N VAL A 353 36.37 -9.84 15.01
CA VAL A 353 37.17 -11.06 14.88
C VAL A 353 38.52 -10.70 14.27
N VAL A 354 39.59 -11.07 14.95
CA VAL A 354 40.97 -10.91 14.48
C VAL A 354 41.49 -12.28 14.02
N ILE A 355 41.88 -12.37 12.76
CA ILE A 355 42.49 -13.61 12.19
C ILE A 355 43.99 -13.53 12.46
N THR A 356 44.46 -14.20 13.49
CA THR A 356 45.80 -14.03 14.05
C THR A 356 46.91 -14.48 13.11
N ASN A 357 46.67 -15.51 12.28
CA ASN A 357 47.63 -16.06 11.31
C ASN A 357 47.45 -15.47 9.88
N TYR A 358 46.72 -14.38 9.72
CA TYR A 358 46.56 -13.66 8.46
C TYR A 358 47.44 -12.42 8.42
N ASP A 359 48.05 -12.15 7.25
CA ASP A 359 48.93 -10.99 7.08
C ASP A 359 48.14 -9.68 7.20
N GLU A 360 48.63 -8.76 8.01
CA GLU A 360 47.96 -7.47 8.29
C GLU A 360 47.83 -6.57 7.06
N ASN A 361 48.77 -6.67 6.14
CA ASN A 361 48.80 -5.85 4.92
C ASN A 361 48.06 -6.49 3.74
N LYS A 362 47.64 -7.75 3.87
CA LYS A 362 46.98 -8.50 2.81
C LYS A 362 45.49 -8.19 2.76
N THR A 363 44.98 -7.97 1.55
CA THR A 363 43.55 -7.95 1.23
C THR A 363 43.32 -8.87 0.05
N GLU A 364 42.39 -9.83 0.19
CA GLU A 364 42.00 -10.73 -0.89
C GLU A 364 40.57 -10.43 -1.33
N LEU A 365 40.28 -10.70 -2.59
CA LEU A 365 38.94 -10.55 -3.15
C LEU A 365 38.33 -11.93 -3.37
N PHE A 366 37.18 -12.18 -2.78
CA PHE A 366 36.42 -13.41 -2.97
C PHE A 366 35.22 -13.17 -3.89
N THR A 367 35.00 -14.10 -4.81
CA THR A 367 33.85 -14.05 -5.70
C THR A 367 32.60 -14.55 -4.99
N ALA A 368 31.57 -13.71 -4.93
CA ALA A 368 30.28 -14.02 -4.32
C ALA A 368 29.15 -13.94 -5.34
N ILE A 369 28.22 -14.89 -5.28
CA ILE A 369 27.03 -14.93 -6.15
C ILE A 369 26.06 -13.82 -5.77
N ASN A 370 25.58 -13.06 -6.76
CA ASN A 370 24.63 -12.00 -6.52
C ASN A 370 23.21 -12.51 -6.27
N ASN A 371 22.76 -13.52 -7.01
CA ASN A 371 21.44 -14.13 -6.79
C ASN A 371 21.51 -15.63 -7.18
N PRO A 372 21.31 -16.57 -6.23
CA PRO A 372 21.32 -17.99 -6.55
C PRO A 372 20.11 -18.46 -7.37
N GLU A 373 19.04 -17.66 -7.44
CA GLU A 373 17.83 -17.93 -8.24
C GLU A 373 17.92 -17.37 -9.67
N ASP A 374 18.95 -16.55 -9.96
CA ASP A 374 19.15 -15.89 -11.24
C ASP A 374 20.63 -15.81 -11.59
N GLU A 375 21.10 -16.72 -12.44
CA GLU A 375 22.48 -16.75 -12.90
C GLU A 375 22.87 -15.48 -13.68
N ALA A 376 21.92 -14.81 -14.34
CA ALA A 376 22.15 -13.59 -15.08
C ALA A 376 22.52 -12.39 -14.16
N ALA A 377 22.18 -12.46 -12.88
CA ALA A 377 22.61 -11.46 -11.89
C ALA A 377 24.12 -11.45 -11.66
N GLY A 378 24.84 -12.51 -12.07
CA GLY A 378 26.29 -12.59 -12.03
C GLY A 378 26.88 -12.67 -10.62
N THR A 379 28.11 -12.19 -10.50
CA THR A 379 28.88 -12.24 -9.26
C THR A 379 29.48 -10.87 -8.91
N ARG A 380 29.98 -10.75 -7.69
CA ARG A 380 30.71 -9.59 -7.18
C ARG A 380 31.97 -9.99 -6.45
N GLN A 381 32.86 -9.06 -6.21
CA GLN A 381 34.06 -9.23 -5.43
C GLN A 381 33.84 -8.70 -4.01
N VAL A 382 34.17 -9.52 -3.00
CA VAL A 382 34.06 -9.18 -1.59
C VAL A 382 35.45 -9.17 -0.96
N PRO A 383 35.92 -8.03 -0.39
CA PRO A 383 37.24 -7.96 0.22
C PRO A 383 37.29 -8.70 1.56
N PHE A 384 38.40 -9.40 1.81
CA PHE A 384 38.73 -10.08 3.06
C PHE A 384 40.03 -9.52 3.62
N SER A 385 40.04 -9.23 4.91
CA SER A 385 41.20 -8.70 5.63
C SER A 385 41.40 -9.40 6.97
N LYS A 386 42.51 -9.08 7.66
CA LYS A 386 42.85 -9.66 8.98
C LYS A 386 41.78 -9.45 10.04
N VAL A 387 41.12 -8.29 10.03
CA VAL A 387 40.04 -7.96 10.97
C VAL A 387 38.72 -7.96 10.21
N ILE A 388 37.77 -8.73 10.72
CA ILE A 388 36.41 -8.79 10.18
C ILE A 388 35.38 -8.54 11.29
N TYR A 389 34.16 -8.20 10.89
CA TYR A 389 32.99 -8.22 11.77
C TYR A 389 32.08 -9.38 11.41
N ILE A 390 31.53 -10.04 12.44
CA ILE A 390 30.47 -11.03 12.35
C ILE A 390 29.27 -10.57 13.18
N GLU A 391 28.10 -11.18 13.01
CA GLU A 391 27.00 -10.92 13.96
C GLU A 391 27.36 -11.48 15.34
N ARG A 392 27.07 -10.70 16.38
CA ARG A 392 27.29 -11.13 17.76
C ARG A 392 26.55 -12.41 18.09
N ASP A 393 25.34 -12.59 17.55
CA ASP A 393 24.53 -13.80 17.74
C ASP A 393 25.09 -15.04 17.00
N ASP A 394 26.10 -14.88 16.16
CA ASP A 394 26.83 -15.97 15.54
C ASP A 394 27.95 -16.53 16.43
N PHE A 395 28.12 -16.00 17.63
CA PHE A 395 29.03 -16.51 18.64
C PHE A 395 28.30 -16.79 19.96
N MET A 396 28.64 -17.89 20.61
CA MET A 396 28.14 -18.27 21.94
C MET A 396 29.23 -19.02 22.69
N GLU A 397 29.49 -18.64 23.95
CA GLU A 397 30.53 -19.29 24.79
C GLU A 397 30.11 -20.70 25.23
N GLU A 398 28.85 -20.85 25.62
CA GLU A 398 28.27 -22.11 26.05
C GLU A 398 27.12 -22.51 25.11
N PRO A 399 27.41 -23.02 23.89
CA PRO A 399 26.38 -23.29 22.90
C PRO A 399 25.57 -24.54 23.20
N PRO A 400 24.26 -24.56 22.88
CA PRO A 400 23.45 -25.77 22.91
C PRO A 400 23.87 -26.77 21.81
N LYS A 401 23.49 -28.04 21.95
CA LYS A 401 23.92 -29.18 21.08
C LYS A 401 23.72 -28.97 19.55
N LYS A 402 22.85 -28.06 19.12
CA LYS A 402 22.55 -27.80 17.69
C LYS A 402 22.94 -26.40 17.24
N PHE A 403 23.86 -25.76 17.93
CA PHE A 403 24.36 -24.44 17.56
C PHE A 403 25.46 -24.58 16.49
N PHE A 404 25.10 -24.49 15.23
CA PHE A 404 26.03 -24.58 14.10
C PHE A 404 26.59 -23.19 13.72
N ARG A 405 27.19 -22.53 14.70
CA ARG A 405 27.85 -21.23 14.59
C ARG A 405 29.16 -21.27 15.38
N LEU A 406 29.80 -20.13 15.59
CA LEU A 406 31.10 -20.05 16.25
C LEU A 406 30.99 -20.17 17.77
N SER A 407 31.92 -20.92 18.37
CA SER A 407 32.07 -21.07 19.81
C SER A 407 33.55 -21.26 20.15
N PRO A 408 33.98 -21.16 21.44
CA PRO A 408 35.37 -21.37 21.82
C PRO A 408 35.85 -22.77 21.35
N GLY A 409 36.98 -22.79 20.61
CA GLY A 409 37.52 -24.00 19.99
C GLY A 409 36.73 -24.55 18.79
N GLY A 410 35.58 -23.93 18.48
CA GLY A 410 34.71 -24.29 17.35
C GLY A 410 35.17 -23.72 16.02
N GLU A 411 34.75 -24.39 14.94
CA GLU A 411 34.99 -23.92 13.56
C GLU A 411 33.70 -23.55 12.86
N VAL A 412 33.81 -22.57 11.96
CA VAL A 412 32.71 -22.13 11.10
C VAL A 412 33.27 -21.70 9.76
N ARG A 413 32.45 -21.82 8.69
CA ARG A 413 32.76 -21.26 7.39
C ARG A 413 32.31 -19.81 7.32
N LEU A 414 33.23 -18.94 6.97
CA LEU A 414 32.91 -17.61 6.49
C LEU A 414 32.37 -17.71 5.06
N ARG A 415 31.18 -17.21 4.83
CA ARG A 415 30.50 -17.32 3.53
C ARG A 415 31.39 -16.81 2.38
N TYR A 416 31.52 -17.60 1.32
CA TYR A 416 32.39 -17.34 0.15
C TYR A 416 33.90 -17.38 0.42
N SER A 417 34.33 -17.59 1.66
CA SER A 417 35.76 -17.52 2.00
C SER A 417 36.23 -18.70 2.88
N TYR A 418 37.04 -18.44 3.85
CA TYR A 418 37.78 -19.43 4.63
C TYR A 418 36.95 -20.08 5.74
N LEU A 419 37.44 -21.26 6.20
CA LEU A 419 37.14 -21.80 7.53
C LEU A 419 37.96 -21.05 8.57
N ILE A 420 37.31 -20.67 9.68
CA ILE A 420 37.97 -20.10 10.84
C ILE A 420 37.67 -20.92 12.09
N LYS A 421 38.60 -20.89 13.04
CA LYS A 421 38.50 -21.54 14.36
C LYS A 421 38.72 -20.48 15.45
N CYS A 422 37.86 -20.44 16.46
CA CYS A 422 38.01 -19.56 17.60
C CYS A 422 39.02 -20.12 18.59
N GLU A 423 40.16 -19.45 18.77
CA GLU A 423 41.23 -19.87 19.69
C GLU A 423 41.16 -19.12 21.04
N GLU A 424 40.75 -17.87 21.05
CA GLU A 424 40.71 -17.03 22.26
C GLU A 424 39.51 -16.09 22.24
N VAL A 425 38.88 -15.88 23.38
CA VAL A 425 37.81 -14.94 23.63
C VAL A 425 38.30 -13.78 24.48
N VAL A 426 38.24 -12.56 23.98
CA VAL A 426 38.65 -11.34 24.71
C VAL A 426 37.41 -10.67 25.30
N LYS A 427 37.48 -10.35 26.57
CA LYS A 427 36.39 -9.69 27.33
C LYS A 427 36.83 -8.36 27.92
N ASP A 428 35.84 -7.49 28.14
CA ASP A 428 36.02 -6.27 28.91
C ASP A 428 36.03 -6.53 30.44
N ALA A 429 36.16 -5.47 31.23
CA ALA A 429 36.17 -5.56 32.68
C ALA A 429 34.85 -6.04 33.27
N GLU A 430 33.75 -5.86 32.56
CA GLU A 430 32.39 -6.29 32.92
C GLU A 430 32.09 -7.73 32.50
N GLY A 431 33.01 -8.38 31.76
CA GLY A 431 32.89 -9.76 31.30
C GLY A 431 32.18 -9.92 29.96
N ASN A 432 31.89 -8.81 29.26
CA ASN A 432 31.30 -8.87 27.92
C ASN A 432 32.34 -9.24 26.86
N VAL A 433 31.97 -10.07 25.91
CA VAL A 433 32.85 -10.44 24.79
C VAL A 433 33.01 -9.23 23.86
N THR A 434 34.24 -8.79 23.65
CA THR A 434 34.57 -7.63 22.81
C THR A 434 35.29 -8.00 21.51
N GLU A 435 36.05 -9.10 21.54
CA GLU A 435 36.85 -9.54 20.39
C GLU A 435 37.02 -11.06 20.44
N LEU A 436 37.04 -11.70 19.28
CA LEU A 436 37.47 -13.08 19.12
C LEU A 436 38.80 -13.11 18.37
N ARG A 437 39.72 -13.96 18.82
CA ARG A 437 40.95 -14.29 18.09
C ARG A 437 40.81 -15.65 17.46
N CYS A 438 40.84 -15.67 16.14
CA CYS A 438 40.63 -16.86 15.35
C CYS A 438 41.85 -17.13 14.47
N THR A 439 42.03 -18.41 14.10
CA THR A 439 42.92 -18.82 13.01
C THR A 439 42.07 -19.22 11.80
N TYR A 440 42.64 -19.06 10.58
CA TYR A 440 41.99 -19.51 9.36
C TYR A 440 42.75 -20.70 8.75
N ASP A 441 42.07 -21.54 8.00
CA ASP A 441 42.65 -22.58 7.18
C ASP A 441 42.95 -22.06 5.78
N PRO A 442 44.24 -21.82 5.42
CA PRO A 442 44.61 -21.20 4.14
C PRO A 442 44.16 -22.00 2.91
N MET A 443 43.96 -23.30 3.06
CA MET A 443 43.56 -24.17 1.95
C MET A 443 42.04 -24.27 1.76
N SER A 444 41.26 -23.58 2.60
CA SER A 444 39.79 -23.70 2.62
C SER A 444 39.07 -22.59 1.83
N GLY A 445 39.79 -21.74 1.11
CA GLY A 445 39.25 -20.52 0.46
C GLY A 445 38.20 -20.71 -0.63
N GLN A 446 38.01 -21.94 -1.13
CA GLN A 446 37.04 -22.26 -2.18
C GLN A 446 36.07 -23.39 -1.80
N GLY A 447 35.75 -23.49 -0.53
CA GLY A 447 34.67 -24.36 -0.07
C GLY A 447 35.10 -25.75 0.45
N SER A 448 36.34 -26.14 0.26
CA SER A 448 36.90 -27.40 0.81
C SER A 448 37.72 -27.13 2.08
N SER A 449 37.81 -28.08 2.98
CA SER A 449 38.78 -28.06 4.08
C SER A 449 40.08 -28.69 3.61
N SER A 450 41.20 -28.37 4.27
CA SER A 450 42.52 -28.91 3.94
C SER A 450 42.60 -30.42 4.07
N ASP A 451 41.79 -31.02 4.92
CA ASP A 451 41.77 -32.47 5.27
C ASP A 451 40.44 -33.17 4.94
N GLY A 452 39.53 -32.50 4.21
CA GLY A 452 38.24 -33.07 3.81
C GLY A 452 37.19 -33.11 4.92
N ARG A 453 37.44 -32.51 6.11
CA ARG A 453 36.45 -32.47 7.20
C ARG A 453 35.23 -31.62 6.82
N ARG A 454 34.07 -31.98 7.30
CA ARG A 454 32.81 -31.26 7.10
C ARG A 454 32.56 -30.29 8.25
N VAL A 455 32.52 -28.96 7.93
CA VAL A 455 32.08 -27.93 8.85
C VAL A 455 30.64 -27.52 8.48
N LYS A 456 29.71 -27.67 9.42
CA LYS A 456 28.26 -27.48 9.17
C LYS A 456 27.82 -26.02 9.19
N GLY A 457 28.51 -25.17 9.98
CA GLY A 457 28.13 -23.77 10.17
C GLY A 457 28.65 -22.86 9.05
N VAL A 458 27.80 -22.00 8.54
CA VAL A 458 28.17 -20.92 7.62
C VAL A 458 27.62 -19.60 8.17
N ILE A 459 28.49 -18.61 8.37
CA ILE A 459 28.12 -17.27 8.82
C ILE A 459 28.54 -16.21 7.82
N HIS A 460 27.83 -15.08 7.79
CA HIS A 460 28.21 -13.92 7.00
C HIS A 460 29.14 -12.99 7.80
N TRP A 461 29.81 -12.13 7.09
CA TRP A 461 30.88 -11.30 7.64
C TRP A 461 31.14 -10.09 6.73
N VAL A 462 31.85 -9.08 7.24
CA VAL A 462 32.41 -7.98 6.44
C VAL A 462 33.83 -7.70 6.88
N SER A 463 34.69 -7.27 5.93
CA SER A 463 36.05 -6.77 6.25
C SER A 463 35.93 -5.47 7.04
N ALA A 464 36.53 -5.40 8.22
CA ALA A 464 36.49 -4.19 9.05
C ALA A 464 37.17 -2.98 8.38
N LYS A 465 38.21 -3.25 7.58
CA LYS A 465 38.97 -2.23 6.85
C LYS A 465 38.17 -1.61 5.71
N ASP A 466 37.36 -2.42 5.02
CA ASP A 466 36.67 -2.02 3.78
C ASP A 466 35.18 -1.76 4.00
N ALA A 467 34.63 -2.11 5.16
CA ALA A 467 33.22 -1.96 5.47
C ALA A 467 32.75 -0.51 5.38
N VAL A 468 31.55 -0.35 4.87
CA VAL A 468 30.86 0.94 4.80
C VAL A 468 29.87 1.04 5.94
N GLU A 469 29.95 2.11 6.71
CA GLU A 469 28.98 2.37 7.76
C GLU A 469 27.67 2.90 7.18
N ALA A 470 26.54 2.47 7.76
CA ALA A 470 25.22 2.94 7.37
C ALA A 470 24.28 3.03 8.59
N GLU A 471 23.33 3.94 8.52
CA GLU A 471 22.14 3.91 9.38
C GLU A 471 21.18 2.83 8.86
N ILE A 472 20.75 1.96 9.75
CA ILE A 472 19.77 0.92 9.46
C ILE A 472 18.50 1.21 10.24
N ARG A 473 17.39 1.34 9.52
CA ARG A 473 16.05 1.56 10.09
C ARG A 473 15.28 0.26 10.12
N LEU A 474 15.05 -0.27 11.32
CA LEU A 474 14.29 -1.48 11.55
C LEU A 474 12.85 -1.09 11.84
N PHE A 475 11.93 -1.39 10.92
CA PHE A 475 10.53 -1.09 11.08
C PHE A 475 9.76 -2.28 11.63
N ASN A 476 8.95 -2.02 12.64
CA ASN A 476 7.92 -2.91 13.19
C ASN A 476 6.53 -2.33 12.85
N PRO A 477 5.43 -3.07 13.08
CA PRO A 477 4.09 -2.52 12.91
C PRO A 477 3.91 -1.20 13.68
N LEU A 478 3.23 -0.24 13.06
CA LEU A 478 2.98 1.07 13.66
C LEU A 478 2.08 0.99 14.90
N PHE A 479 1.25 -0.05 14.97
CA PHE A 479 0.32 -0.28 16.10
C PHE A 479 0.65 -1.60 16.81
N THR A 480 0.38 -1.63 18.10
CA THR A 480 0.60 -2.81 18.97
C THR A 480 -0.54 -3.80 18.95
N LYS A 481 -1.76 -3.37 18.56
CA LYS A 481 -2.96 -4.21 18.51
C LYS A 481 -3.35 -4.57 17.08
N GLU A 482 -3.89 -5.77 16.90
CA GLU A 482 -4.41 -6.25 15.60
C GLU A 482 -5.46 -5.29 15.02
N ASN A 483 -6.38 -4.81 15.86
CA ASN A 483 -7.28 -3.72 15.53
C ASN A 483 -6.80 -2.45 16.24
N PRO A 484 -6.25 -1.45 15.53
CA PRO A 484 -5.81 -0.19 16.12
C PRO A 484 -6.90 0.60 16.84
N ASP A 485 -8.17 0.37 16.50
CA ASP A 485 -9.34 1.03 17.11
C ASP A 485 -9.85 0.29 18.35
N ASP A 486 -9.27 -0.83 18.71
CA ASP A 486 -9.61 -1.56 19.93
C ASP A 486 -8.96 -0.88 21.14
N VAL A 487 -9.73 -0.02 21.81
CA VAL A 487 -9.32 0.81 22.94
C VAL A 487 -10.15 0.54 24.17
N GLU A 488 -9.56 0.71 25.35
CA GLU A 488 -10.27 0.66 26.62
C GLU A 488 -10.98 1.99 26.91
N GLU A 489 -11.88 1.98 27.88
CA GLU A 489 -12.59 3.20 28.28
C GLU A 489 -11.61 4.30 28.70
N GLY A 490 -11.75 5.48 28.11
CA GLY A 490 -10.88 6.63 28.35
C GLY A 490 -9.61 6.67 27.53
N GLN A 491 -9.36 5.67 26.69
CA GLN A 491 -8.24 5.64 25.72
C GLN A 491 -8.68 6.06 24.32
N THR A 492 -7.69 6.39 23.51
CA THR A 492 -7.85 6.68 22.08
C THR A 492 -7.00 5.72 21.26
N TRP A 493 -7.23 5.65 19.96
CA TRP A 493 -6.45 4.79 19.06
C TRP A 493 -4.94 5.15 19.05
N GLU A 494 -4.57 6.38 19.43
CA GLU A 494 -3.19 6.81 19.56
C GLU A 494 -2.44 6.07 20.68
N ASP A 495 -3.14 5.63 21.71
CA ASP A 495 -2.55 4.85 22.80
C ASP A 495 -2.05 3.47 22.34
N ASN A 496 -2.53 3.01 21.19
CA ASN A 496 -2.08 1.77 20.55
C ASN A 496 -0.87 1.96 19.62
N LEU A 497 -0.33 3.18 19.49
CA LEU A 497 0.90 3.40 18.72
C LEU A 497 2.07 2.61 19.34
N ASN A 498 2.85 1.96 18.48
CA ASN A 498 4.01 1.19 18.91
C ASN A 498 5.23 2.12 19.05
N PRO A 499 5.75 2.34 20.27
CA PRO A 499 6.94 3.19 20.49
C PRO A 499 8.19 2.62 19.83
N GLU A 500 8.24 1.31 19.59
CA GLU A 500 9.34 0.62 18.91
C GLU A 500 9.04 0.37 17.41
N SER A 501 8.11 1.11 16.84
CA SER A 501 7.75 0.97 15.41
C SER A 501 8.92 1.29 14.48
N MET A 502 9.91 2.07 14.93
CA MET A 502 11.15 2.35 14.22
C MET A 502 12.33 2.35 15.19
N VAL A 503 13.27 1.44 14.96
CA VAL A 503 14.53 1.38 15.70
C VAL A 503 15.67 1.71 14.73
N ARG A 504 16.54 2.65 15.13
CA ARG A 504 17.71 3.03 14.34
C ARG A 504 18.95 2.41 14.94
N ILE A 505 19.72 1.72 14.13
CA ILE A 505 21.00 1.14 14.50
C ILE A 505 22.07 1.48 13.47
N LYS A 506 23.32 1.26 13.83
CA LYS A 506 24.47 1.36 12.93
C LYS A 506 24.80 -0.03 12.38
N GLY A 507 24.94 -0.14 11.07
CA GLY A 507 25.36 -1.36 10.39
C GLY A 507 26.70 -1.19 9.68
N TYR A 508 27.37 -2.31 9.41
CA TYR A 508 28.60 -2.40 8.64
C TYR A 508 28.32 -3.24 7.38
N LEU A 509 28.50 -2.62 6.23
CA LEU A 509 28.09 -3.15 4.93
C LEU A 509 29.30 -3.55 4.09
N GLU A 510 29.20 -4.60 3.29
CA GLU A 510 30.17 -4.85 2.23
C GLU A 510 30.19 -3.68 1.24
N PRO A 511 31.34 -3.34 0.62
CA PRO A 511 31.48 -2.12 -0.20
C PRO A 511 30.50 -2.02 -1.37
N SER A 512 30.07 -3.15 -1.97
CA SER A 512 29.14 -3.16 -3.10
C SER A 512 27.74 -2.62 -2.78
N LEU A 513 27.40 -2.48 -1.51
CA LEU A 513 26.12 -1.89 -1.06
C LEU A 513 26.07 -0.37 -1.24
N ARG A 514 27.21 0.28 -1.43
CA ARG A 514 27.30 1.73 -1.71
C ARG A 514 26.59 2.12 -3.00
N ASP A 515 26.61 1.23 -3.99
CA ASP A 515 26.14 1.51 -5.36
C ASP A 515 24.72 0.99 -5.62
N VAL A 516 24.02 0.47 -4.61
CA VAL A 516 22.64 0.01 -4.76
C VAL A 516 21.72 1.21 -4.93
N PRO A 517 20.93 1.29 -6.01
CA PRO A 517 20.03 2.40 -6.24
C PRO A 517 18.94 2.53 -5.15
N VAL A 518 18.57 3.75 -4.82
CA VAL A 518 17.43 4.04 -3.95
C VAL A 518 16.18 3.35 -4.50
N GLY A 519 15.42 2.71 -3.63
CA GLY A 519 14.20 1.98 -3.99
C GLY A 519 14.43 0.53 -4.47
N GLN A 520 15.67 0.12 -4.65
CA GLN A 520 16.00 -1.27 -5.01
C GLN A 520 16.32 -2.09 -3.75
N ALA A 521 15.43 -3.01 -3.39
CA ALA A 521 15.67 -3.89 -2.26
C ALA A 521 16.72 -4.97 -2.56
N VAL A 522 17.54 -5.26 -1.56
CA VAL A 522 18.54 -6.33 -1.55
C VAL A 522 18.32 -7.24 -0.34
N GLN A 523 18.80 -8.46 -0.40
CA GLN A 523 18.85 -9.32 0.77
C GLN A 523 20.18 -9.11 1.51
N PHE A 524 20.11 -8.71 2.78
CA PHE A 524 21.23 -8.91 3.70
C PHE A 524 21.22 -10.36 4.10
N GLU A 525 22.19 -11.11 3.61
CA GLU A 525 22.23 -12.57 3.73
C GLU A 525 22.08 -13.04 5.17
N ARG A 526 21.15 -13.97 5.42
CA ARG A 526 20.76 -14.50 6.73
C ARG A 526 20.05 -13.48 7.67
N VAL A 527 19.89 -12.23 7.28
CA VAL A 527 19.32 -11.17 8.12
C VAL A 527 17.90 -10.77 7.68
N GLY A 528 17.74 -10.33 6.45
CA GLY A 528 16.45 -9.85 5.94
C GLY A 528 16.60 -9.14 4.60
N TYR A 529 15.52 -8.47 4.18
CA TYR A 529 15.51 -7.63 2.98
C TYR A 529 15.55 -6.16 3.39
N PHE A 530 16.39 -5.39 2.70
CA PHE A 530 16.64 -3.99 3.00
C PHE A 530 16.68 -3.16 1.73
N CYS A 531 16.30 -1.90 1.82
CA CYS A 531 16.22 -1.00 0.70
C CYS A 531 16.90 0.32 1.05
N PRO A 532 17.79 0.87 0.18
CA PRO A 532 18.31 2.21 0.38
C PRO A 532 17.18 3.23 0.44
N ASP A 533 17.16 4.06 1.48
CA ASP A 533 16.16 5.10 1.69
C ASP A 533 16.42 6.33 0.83
N THR A 534 15.39 7.12 0.58
CA THR A 534 15.49 8.42 -0.11
C THR A 534 16.34 9.44 0.65
N ASP A 535 16.52 9.25 1.98
CA ASP A 535 17.40 10.08 2.80
C ASP A 535 18.90 9.72 2.66
N SER A 536 19.20 8.65 1.92
CA SER A 536 20.57 8.18 1.71
C SER A 536 21.38 9.17 0.86
N THR A 537 22.59 9.48 1.32
CA THR A 537 23.57 10.24 0.55
C THR A 537 24.87 9.44 0.43
N PRO A 538 25.81 9.79 -0.49
CA PRO A 538 27.10 9.10 -0.57
C PRO A 538 27.90 9.10 0.73
N GLU A 539 27.72 10.12 1.58
CA GLU A 539 28.41 10.31 2.87
C GLU A 539 27.66 9.67 4.03
N HIS A 540 26.33 9.46 3.87
CA HIS A 540 25.46 8.91 4.90
C HIS A 540 24.45 7.95 4.30
N LEU A 541 24.82 6.69 4.23
CA LEU A 541 23.93 5.65 3.72
C LEU A 541 22.86 5.32 4.75
N VAL A 542 21.62 5.21 4.27
CA VAL A 542 20.45 4.83 5.07
C VAL A 542 19.74 3.67 4.39
N PHE A 543 19.52 2.59 5.13
CA PHE A 543 18.78 1.42 4.65
C PHE A 543 17.56 1.16 5.51
N ASN A 544 16.42 0.98 4.85
CA ASN A 544 15.16 0.56 5.47
C ASN A 544 15.04 -0.96 5.45
N ARG A 545 14.71 -1.58 6.56
CA ARG A 545 14.30 -2.99 6.55
C ARG A 545 12.95 -3.10 5.84
N THR A 546 12.92 -3.78 4.70
CA THR A 546 11.70 -4.05 3.94
C THR A 546 10.86 -5.10 4.61
N VAL A 547 11.42 -6.30 4.82
CA VAL A 547 10.84 -7.41 5.59
C VAL A 547 11.94 -8.29 6.19
N THR A 548 11.62 -9.05 7.21
CA THR A 548 12.48 -10.10 7.77
C THR A 548 12.53 -11.32 6.84
N LEU A 549 13.55 -12.18 6.97
CA LEU A 549 13.64 -13.45 6.21
C LEU A 549 12.55 -14.45 6.60
N LYS A 550 12.13 -14.42 7.86
CA LYS A 550 11.10 -15.29 8.41
C LYS A 550 10.08 -14.43 9.12
N ASP A 551 8.85 -14.90 9.15
CA ASP A 551 7.83 -14.28 9.97
C ASP A 551 8.23 -14.41 11.45
N SER A 552 8.87 -13.36 11.96
CA SER A 552 9.28 -13.28 13.36
C SER A 552 8.11 -12.87 14.27
N TRP A 553 7.11 -12.20 13.72
CA TRP A 553 5.97 -11.69 14.47
C TRP A 553 5.02 -12.81 14.90
N ALA A 554 4.78 -13.80 14.05
CA ALA A 554 4.01 -15.01 14.38
C ALA A 554 4.62 -15.84 15.51
N LYS A 555 5.89 -15.59 15.89
CA LYS A 555 6.58 -16.29 17.00
C LYS A 555 6.53 -15.52 18.32
N ILE A 556 6.34 -14.20 18.29
CA ILE A 556 6.28 -13.36 19.49
C ILE A 556 4.90 -13.47 20.16
N ASN A 557 3.87 -13.75 19.35
CA ASN A 557 2.47 -13.87 19.81
C ASN A 557 2.01 -15.33 20.05
N LYS A 558 2.95 -16.29 20.13
CA LYS A 558 2.74 -17.64 20.62
C LYS A 558 3.43 -17.80 21.97
#